data_8663693044e3a74f278c84a440869fb4
#
_entry.id   8663693044e3a74f278c84a440869fb4
#
_cell.length_a   1.000
_cell.length_b   1.000
_cell.length_c   1.000
_cell.angle_alpha   90.00
_cell.angle_beta   90.00
_cell.angle_gamma   90.00
#
_symmetry.space_group_name_H-M   'P 1'
#
loop_
_entity.id
_entity.type
_entity.pdbx_description
1 polymer ?
#
loop_
_entity_poly.entity_id
_entity_poly.type
_entity_poly.pdbx_seq_one_letter_code
_entity_poly.pdbx_strand_id
1 'polypeptide(L)' 'MPKGPGDEIYFEFAMQANVLKTTAIDPKTGTEVSVIGPASPAAREALKLAALRKLQFVLKKKRGDV' A
#
# COMPACT_ATOMS: atom_id res chain seq x y z
N MET A 1 17.56 -3.25 6.58
CA MET A 1 17.74 -4.56 5.95
C MET A 1 17.39 -4.48 4.47
N PRO A 2 18.26 -4.92 3.61
CA PRO A 2 17.93 -4.88 2.20
C PRO A 2 16.81 -5.87 1.87
N LYS A 3 15.95 -5.48 0.98
CA LYS A 3 14.86 -6.33 0.55
C LYS A 3 15.31 -7.16 -0.64
N GLY A 4 14.94 -8.41 -0.65
CA GLY A 4 15.13 -9.24 -1.82
C GLY A 4 14.09 -8.89 -2.88
N PRO A 5 14.25 -9.40 -4.10
CA PRO A 5 13.30 -9.09 -5.16
C PRO A 5 11.85 -9.45 -4.83
N GLY A 6 11.64 -10.47 -4.01
CA GLY A 6 10.29 -10.88 -3.64
C GLY A 6 9.67 -10.06 -2.52
N ASP A 7 10.43 -9.15 -1.92
CA ASP A 7 9.97 -8.36 -0.79
C ASP A 7 9.62 -6.93 -1.17
N GLU A 8 9.74 -6.57 -2.42
CA GLU A 8 9.45 -5.21 -2.86
C GLU A 8 7.96 -4.95 -2.87
N ILE A 9 7.61 -3.78 -2.38
CA ILE A 9 6.23 -3.29 -2.44
C ILE A 9 6.25 -2.00 -3.23
N TYR A 10 5.39 -1.90 -4.24
CA TYR A 10 5.29 -0.69 -5.04
C TYR A 10 4.12 0.15 -4.55
N PHE A 11 4.28 1.46 -4.67
CA PHE A 11 3.23 2.39 -4.29
C PHE A 11 2.90 3.25 -5.48
N GLU A 12 1.61 3.43 -5.72
CA GLU A 12 1.11 4.34 -6.73
C GLU A 12 0.25 5.39 -6.07
N PHE A 13 0.36 6.62 -6.54
CA PHE A 13 -0.40 7.74 -6.02
C PHE A 13 -1.20 8.34 -7.15
N ALA A 14 -2.48 8.52 -6.93
CA ALA A 14 -3.34 9.18 -7.90
C ALA A 14 -4.13 10.25 -7.19
N MET A 15 -4.10 11.47 -7.74
CA MET A 15 -4.80 12.60 -7.15
C MET A 15 -6.01 12.95 -8.00
N GLN A 16 -7.15 13.12 -7.36
CA GLN A 16 -8.36 13.57 -8.02
C GLN A 16 -9.01 14.60 -7.12
N ALA A 17 -9.07 15.84 -7.59
CA ALA A 17 -9.50 16.99 -6.77
C ALA A 17 -8.63 17.06 -5.52
N ASN A 18 -9.21 17.06 -4.32
CA ASN A 18 -8.45 17.15 -3.08
C ASN A 18 -8.25 15.80 -2.41
N VAL A 19 -8.45 14.73 -3.17
CA VAL A 19 -8.36 13.37 -2.65
C VAL A 19 -7.14 12.67 -3.23
N LEU A 20 -6.37 12.03 -2.38
CA LEU A 20 -5.23 11.22 -2.79
C LEU A 20 -5.54 9.76 -2.56
N LYS A 21 -5.44 8.97 -3.63
CA LYS A 21 -5.57 7.52 -3.54
C LYS A 21 -4.18 6.92 -3.56
N THR A 22 -3.88 6.11 -2.57
CA THR A 22 -2.59 5.44 -2.49
C THR A 22 -2.82 3.95 -2.61
N THR A 23 -2.12 3.32 -3.55
CA THR A 23 -2.23 1.90 -3.80
C THR A 23 -0.89 1.24 -3.47
N ALA A 24 -0.93 0.19 -2.66
CA ALA A 24 0.23 -0.64 -2.38
C ALA A 24 0.09 -1.93 -3.17
N ILE A 25 1.14 -2.32 -3.85
CA ILE A 25 1.14 -3.46 -4.77
C ILE A 25 2.24 -4.41 -4.40
N ASP A 26 1.87 -5.67 -4.18
CA ASP A 26 2.85 -6.74 -4.00
C ASP A 26 3.02 -7.45 -5.35
N PRO A 27 4.12 -7.22 -6.06
CA PRO A 27 4.30 -7.81 -7.37
C PRO A 27 4.46 -9.34 -7.32
N LYS A 28 4.89 -9.85 -6.19
CA LYS A 28 5.09 -11.29 -6.04
C LYS A 28 3.78 -12.07 -6.13
N THR A 29 2.72 -11.53 -5.54
CA THR A 29 1.41 -12.20 -5.54
C THR A 29 0.40 -11.52 -6.44
N GLY A 30 0.71 -10.32 -6.92
CA GLY A 30 -0.25 -9.52 -7.68
C GLY A 30 -1.31 -8.87 -6.82
N THR A 31 -1.15 -8.88 -5.51
CA THR A 31 -2.13 -8.32 -4.60
C THR A 31 -2.00 -6.81 -4.53
N GLU A 32 -3.12 -6.11 -4.61
CA GLU A 32 -3.16 -4.65 -4.51
C GLU A 32 -4.19 -4.23 -3.49
N VAL A 33 -3.88 -3.20 -2.74
CA VAL A 33 -4.82 -2.57 -1.83
C VAL A 33 -4.71 -1.08 -1.97
N SER A 34 -5.81 -0.36 -1.71
CA SER A 34 -5.83 1.09 -1.82
C SER A 34 -6.42 1.71 -0.57
N VAL A 35 -5.94 2.91 -0.26
CA VAL A 35 -6.51 3.75 0.79
C VAL A 35 -6.65 5.16 0.21
N ILE A 36 -7.61 5.90 0.74
CA ILE A 36 -7.95 7.24 0.25
C ILE A 36 -7.87 8.21 1.41
N GLY A 37 -7.34 9.39 1.15
CA GLY A 37 -7.28 10.44 2.15
C GLY A 37 -7.05 11.81 1.53
N PRO A 38 -6.86 12.83 2.36
CA PRO A 38 -6.64 14.18 1.85
C PRO A 38 -5.32 14.29 1.11
N ALA A 39 -5.30 15.15 0.07
CA ALA A 39 -4.11 15.33 -0.74
C ALA A 39 -3.20 16.39 -0.12
N SER A 40 -2.51 16.03 0.94
CA SER A 40 -1.54 16.91 1.59
C SER A 40 -0.24 16.15 1.75
N PRO A 41 0.90 16.87 1.84
CA PRO A 41 2.20 16.19 2.01
C PRO A 41 2.26 15.32 3.25
N ALA A 42 1.70 15.78 4.36
CA ALA A 42 1.69 15.00 5.59
C ALA A 42 0.81 13.76 5.45
N ALA A 43 -0.35 13.91 4.81
CA ALA A 43 -1.26 12.79 4.60
C ALA A 43 -0.68 11.75 3.66
N ARG A 44 0.15 12.16 2.70
CA ARG A 44 0.74 11.24 1.75
C ARG A 44 1.55 10.15 2.45
N GLU A 45 2.39 10.53 3.40
CA GLU A 45 3.19 9.56 4.13
C GLU A 45 2.33 8.67 5.01
N ALA A 46 1.31 9.24 5.64
CA ALA A 46 0.40 8.47 6.46
C ALA A 46 -0.39 7.45 5.61
N LEU A 47 -0.82 7.88 4.43
CA LEU A 47 -1.55 7.00 3.51
C LEU A 47 -0.67 5.87 3.00
N LYS A 48 0.60 6.16 2.72
CA LYS A 48 1.54 5.14 2.30
C LYS A 48 1.69 4.08 3.38
N LEU A 49 1.86 4.49 4.62
CA LEU A 49 1.98 3.55 5.73
C LEU A 49 0.70 2.76 5.94
N ALA A 50 -0.45 3.42 5.84
CA ALA A 50 -1.74 2.76 5.98
C ALA A 50 -1.96 1.72 4.88
N ALA A 51 -1.58 2.06 3.65
CA ALA A 51 -1.70 1.13 2.53
C ALA A 51 -0.80 -0.09 2.74
N LEU A 52 0.42 0.14 3.23
CA LEU A 52 1.35 -0.95 3.51
C LEU A 52 0.77 -1.90 4.57
N ARG A 53 0.24 -1.36 5.64
CA ARG A 53 -0.34 -2.17 6.71
C ARG A 53 -1.55 -2.96 6.20
N LYS A 54 -2.38 -2.33 5.41
CA LYS A 54 -3.53 -3.01 4.83
C LYS A 54 -3.10 -4.16 3.92
N LEU A 55 -2.07 -3.92 3.11
CA LEU A 55 -1.55 -4.96 2.24
C LEU A 55 -1.01 -6.14 3.06
N GLN A 56 -0.24 -5.86 4.10
CA GLN A 56 0.31 -6.89 4.95
C GLN A 56 -0.78 -7.74 5.59
N PHE A 57 -1.86 -7.09 6.02
CA PHE A 57 -2.99 -7.79 6.60
C PHE A 57 -3.64 -8.74 5.59
N VAL A 58 -3.86 -8.25 4.38
CA VAL A 58 -4.47 -9.06 3.31
C VAL A 58 -3.57 -10.24 2.96
N LEU A 59 -2.25 -10.02 2.87
CA LEU A 59 -1.32 -11.10 2.57
C LEU A 59 -1.32 -12.16 3.65
N LYS A 60 -1.41 -11.77 4.91
CA LYS A 60 -1.50 -12.72 6.01
C LYS A 60 -2.76 -13.56 5.91
N LYS A 61 -3.87 -12.95 5.58
CA LYS A 61 -5.12 -13.69 5.41
C LYS A 61 -5.04 -14.69 4.27
N LYS A 62 -4.40 -14.30 3.18
CA LYS A 62 -4.23 -15.20 2.03
C LYS A 62 -3.38 -16.41 2.38
N ARG A 63 -2.41 -16.25 3.30
CA ARG A 63 -1.58 -17.37 3.73
C ARG A 63 -2.24 -18.21 4.80
N GLY A 64 -3.37 -17.77 5.33
CA GLY A 64 -4.03 -18.48 6.43
C GLY A 64 -3.38 -18.25 7.78
N ASP A 65 -2.66 -17.14 7.95
CA ASP A 65 -1.97 -16.82 9.20
C ASP A 65 -2.84 -16.12 10.23
N VAL A 66 -4.09 -15.98 9.95
CA VAL A 66 -5.02 -15.25 10.81
C VAL A 66 -5.99 -16.20 11.48
#